data_63448e573d5e3052f6c9d8101c87802d
#
_entry.id   63448e573d5e3052f6c9d8101c87802d
#
_cell.length_a   1.000
_cell.length_b   1.000
_cell.length_c   1.000
_cell.angle_alpha   90.00
_cell.angle_beta   90.00
_cell.angle_gamma   90.00
#
_symmetry.space_group_name_H-M   'P 1'
#
loop_
_entity.id
_entity.type
_entity.pdbx_description
1 polymer ?
#
loop_
_entity_poly.entity_id
_entity_poly.type
_entity_poly.pdbx_seq_one_letter_code
_entity_poly.pdbx_strand_id
1 'polypeptide(L)'
;MDIQHYMSTLGQSARKAARAMAKADTASKNRALELIAQAIRRDAALLTAANQKDVEQARSNGLAAAMIDRLTLSEKAIATMAEGLEQIASLPDPIGEISNMKYRPSGIQVGQMRVPLGVIGIIYEARPNVTVDAAGLCIKSGNATILRGGSEAIHCNQALAKLVKEGLAGAGLPADAVQIVETTDRAAVGALIAMPEFVDVIVPRGGKSLIERLMKESKVPMIKHLDGICHVYIDDKADIAKALPVSYNAKCHRYGTCNTMETLLIARSLAATVLPELAKLFAEKQVELRCDPESLKILAGYAHLTAATEEDWRTEYLDAILAVKVVANVDEAIDHINTYSSQHTDSIITEDYTHAMRFLREVDSASVMVNASTRFADGFEYGLGAEIGISNDKLHARGPVGLEGLTSLKYVVLGHGEVRV
;
A
#
# COMPACT_ATOMS: atom_id res chain seq x y z
N MET A 1 -2.57 -32.88 -6.76
CA MET A 1 -2.65 -32.33 -5.37
C MET A 1 -4.07 -31.89 -5.13
N ASP A 2 -4.70 -32.30 -4.05
CA ASP A 2 -5.97 -31.72 -3.62
C ASP A 2 -5.74 -30.34 -3.05
N ILE A 3 -6.12 -29.30 -3.78
CA ILE A 3 -5.87 -27.89 -3.42
C ILE A 3 -6.61 -27.52 -2.13
N GLN A 4 -7.82 -28.01 -1.90
CA GLN A 4 -8.60 -27.70 -0.70
C GLN A 4 -7.93 -28.28 0.55
N HIS A 5 -7.49 -29.54 0.49
CA HIS A 5 -6.77 -30.18 1.58
C HIS A 5 -5.42 -29.50 1.86
N TYR A 6 -4.67 -29.18 0.81
CA TYR A 6 -3.39 -28.45 0.90
C TYR A 6 -3.57 -27.08 1.59
N MET A 7 -4.51 -26.26 1.12
CA MET A 7 -4.75 -24.93 1.68
C MET A 7 -5.30 -24.98 3.11
N SER A 8 -6.16 -25.95 3.43
CA SER A 8 -6.62 -26.18 4.79
C SER A 8 -5.46 -26.52 5.74
N THR A 9 -4.51 -27.37 5.31
CA THR A 9 -3.32 -27.72 6.10
C THR A 9 -2.44 -26.48 6.34
N LEU A 10 -2.21 -25.65 5.32
CA LEU A 10 -1.49 -24.38 5.49
C LEU A 10 -2.22 -23.45 6.48
N GLY A 11 -3.55 -23.34 6.36
CA GLY A 11 -4.37 -22.52 7.25
C GLY A 11 -4.28 -22.95 8.70
N GLN A 12 -4.37 -24.26 8.97
CA GLN A 12 -4.24 -24.82 10.33
C GLN A 12 -2.86 -24.53 10.93
N SER A 13 -1.79 -24.75 10.16
CA SER A 13 -0.42 -24.46 10.59
C SER A 13 -0.21 -22.96 10.85
N ALA A 14 -0.72 -22.07 9.98
CA ALA A 14 -0.66 -20.64 10.17
C ALA A 14 -1.42 -20.19 11.42
N ARG A 15 -2.62 -20.72 11.67
CA ARG A 15 -3.42 -20.43 12.87
C ARG A 15 -2.71 -20.85 14.16
N LYS A 16 -2.04 -22.00 14.15
CA LYS A 16 -1.21 -22.46 15.26
C LYS A 16 -0.01 -21.55 15.48
N ALA A 17 0.70 -21.18 14.39
CA ALA A 17 1.84 -20.28 14.44
C ALA A 17 1.45 -18.88 14.93
N ALA A 18 0.31 -18.32 14.49
CA ALA A 18 -0.18 -17.01 14.93
C ALA A 18 -0.35 -16.91 16.45
N ARG A 19 -0.82 -18.00 17.11
CA ARG A 19 -0.92 -18.04 18.57
C ARG A 19 0.43 -17.98 19.27
N ALA A 20 1.49 -18.51 18.66
CA ALA A 20 2.85 -18.43 19.18
C ALA A 20 3.44 -17.04 18.91
N MET A 21 3.24 -16.50 17.70
CA MET A 21 3.70 -15.15 17.32
C MET A 21 3.11 -14.05 18.21
N ALA A 22 1.84 -14.16 18.57
CA ALA A 22 1.17 -13.21 19.48
C ALA A 22 1.79 -13.15 20.89
N LYS A 23 2.61 -14.14 21.27
CA LYS A 23 3.32 -14.21 22.56
C LYS A 23 4.82 -13.89 22.42
N ALA A 24 5.31 -13.75 21.18
CA ALA A 24 6.72 -13.50 20.91
C ALA A 24 7.13 -12.13 21.44
N ASP A 25 8.26 -12.07 22.12
CA ASP A 25 8.82 -10.80 22.57
C ASP A 25 9.49 -10.03 21.43
N THR A 26 9.74 -8.76 21.65
CA THR A 26 10.38 -7.87 20.68
C THR A 26 11.77 -8.34 20.27
N ALA A 27 12.54 -8.89 21.23
CA ALA A 27 13.91 -9.33 20.97
C ALA A 27 13.94 -10.52 20.01
N SER A 28 13.07 -11.51 20.22
CA SER A 28 12.93 -12.67 19.32
C SER A 28 12.49 -12.26 17.91
N LYS A 29 11.51 -11.35 17.80
CA LYS A 29 11.05 -10.81 16.50
C LYS A 29 12.16 -10.05 15.77
N ASN A 30 12.87 -9.15 16.46
CA ASN A 30 13.99 -8.43 15.87
C ASN A 30 15.11 -9.38 15.45
N ARG A 31 15.45 -10.36 16.29
CA ARG A 31 16.46 -11.39 15.97
C ARG A 31 16.09 -12.18 14.72
N ALA A 32 14.82 -12.54 14.53
CA ALA A 32 14.38 -13.22 13.30
C ALA A 32 14.60 -12.34 12.06
N LEU A 33 14.22 -11.06 12.11
CA LEU A 33 14.41 -10.12 11.01
C LEU A 33 15.87 -9.93 10.64
N GLU A 34 16.75 -9.78 11.64
CA GLU A 34 18.21 -9.67 11.44
C GLU A 34 18.81 -10.94 10.83
N LEU A 35 18.40 -12.12 11.29
CA LEU A 35 18.84 -13.39 10.73
C LEU A 35 18.39 -13.58 9.29
N ILE A 36 17.17 -13.20 8.95
CA ILE A 36 16.65 -13.23 7.59
C ILE A 36 17.46 -12.27 6.70
N ALA A 37 17.73 -11.03 7.16
CA ALA A 37 18.54 -10.07 6.43
C ALA A 37 19.96 -10.60 6.17
N GLN A 38 20.59 -11.21 7.16
CA GLN A 38 21.90 -11.85 7.02
C GLN A 38 21.87 -13.02 6.02
N ALA A 39 20.83 -13.87 6.07
CA ALA A 39 20.65 -14.97 5.14
C ALA A 39 20.46 -14.50 3.69
N ILE A 40 19.67 -13.42 3.48
CA ILE A 40 19.49 -12.80 2.15
C ILE A 40 20.82 -12.29 1.58
N ARG A 41 21.65 -11.64 2.38
CA ARG A 41 22.98 -11.18 1.95
C ARG A 41 23.93 -12.35 1.67
N ARG A 42 23.94 -13.35 2.55
CA ARG A 42 24.77 -14.56 2.39
C ARG A 42 24.45 -15.30 1.10
N ASP A 43 23.16 -15.47 0.78
CA ASP A 43 22.69 -16.28 -0.32
C ASP A 43 22.23 -15.44 -1.54
N ALA A 44 22.76 -14.21 -1.69
CA ALA A 44 22.41 -13.30 -2.79
C ALA A 44 22.60 -13.93 -4.18
N ALA A 45 23.69 -14.70 -4.37
CA ALA A 45 23.95 -15.40 -5.65
C ALA A 45 22.89 -16.48 -5.95
N LEU A 46 22.39 -17.19 -4.92
CA LEU A 46 21.32 -18.17 -5.06
C LEU A 46 20.00 -17.48 -5.44
N LEU A 47 19.69 -16.35 -4.82
CA LEU A 47 18.50 -15.55 -5.14
C LEU A 47 18.57 -15.01 -6.57
N THR A 48 19.73 -14.52 -7.01
CA THR A 48 19.94 -14.06 -8.39
C THR A 48 19.72 -15.20 -9.38
N ALA A 49 20.28 -16.40 -9.11
CA ALA A 49 20.09 -17.55 -9.99
C ALA A 49 18.62 -18.04 -10.03
N ALA A 50 17.90 -17.99 -8.91
CA ALA A 50 16.46 -18.30 -8.89
C ALA A 50 15.65 -17.28 -9.67
N ASN A 51 15.96 -15.99 -9.51
CA ASN A 51 15.30 -14.90 -10.22
C ASN A 51 15.57 -14.95 -11.74
N GLN A 52 16.77 -15.30 -12.18
CA GLN A 52 17.08 -15.49 -13.59
C GLN A 52 16.16 -16.53 -14.26
N LYS A 53 15.89 -17.67 -13.59
CA LYS A 53 14.95 -18.68 -14.08
C LYS A 53 13.55 -18.10 -14.27
N ASP A 54 13.07 -17.34 -13.31
CA ASP A 54 11.76 -16.68 -13.37
C ASP A 54 11.70 -15.67 -14.53
N VAL A 55 12.75 -14.85 -14.70
CA VAL A 55 12.83 -13.86 -15.78
C VAL A 55 12.92 -14.51 -17.16
N GLU A 56 13.71 -15.56 -17.32
CA GLU A 56 13.81 -16.32 -18.57
C GLU A 56 12.45 -16.94 -18.95
N GLN A 57 11.79 -17.57 -17.99
CA GLN A 57 10.45 -18.13 -18.18
C GLN A 57 9.42 -17.05 -18.51
N ALA A 58 9.45 -15.90 -17.84
CA ALA A 58 8.55 -14.78 -18.10
C ALA A 58 8.75 -14.21 -19.52
N ARG A 59 9.99 -14.07 -19.98
CA ARG A 59 10.32 -13.65 -21.36
C ARG A 59 9.80 -14.65 -22.40
N SER A 60 10.01 -15.95 -22.18
CA SER A 60 9.52 -17.00 -23.07
C SER A 60 7.99 -17.05 -23.16
N ASN A 61 7.32 -16.68 -22.08
CA ASN A 61 5.85 -16.57 -22.01
C ASN A 61 5.30 -15.24 -22.57
N GLY A 62 6.17 -14.34 -23.07
CA GLY A 62 5.74 -13.05 -23.66
C GLY A 62 5.24 -12.04 -22.64
N LEU A 63 5.71 -12.08 -21.37
CA LEU A 63 5.33 -11.11 -20.35
C LEU A 63 5.75 -9.70 -20.76
N ALA A 64 4.91 -8.70 -20.50
CA ALA A 64 5.18 -7.31 -20.84
C ALA A 64 6.48 -6.80 -20.18
N ALA A 65 7.24 -5.95 -20.86
CA ALA A 65 8.53 -5.45 -20.40
C ALA A 65 8.47 -4.79 -19.00
N ALA A 66 7.42 -4.03 -18.71
CA ALA A 66 7.19 -3.42 -17.41
C ALA A 66 6.98 -4.45 -16.28
N MET A 67 6.41 -5.61 -16.57
CA MET A 67 6.26 -6.71 -15.62
C MET A 67 7.58 -7.44 -15.40
N ILE A 68 8.38 -7.61 -16.46
CA ILE A 68 9.73 -8.19 -16.37
C ILE A 68 10.65 -7.30 -15.55
N ASP A 69 10.57 -5.98 -15.72
CA ASP A 69 11.33 -5.02 -14.91
C ASP A 69 10.98 -5.15 -13.42
N ARG A 70 9.70 -5.26 -13.09
CA ARG A 70 9.22 -5.47 -11.70
C ARG A 70 9.64 -6.81 -11.10
N LEU A 71 9.75 -7.85 -11.95
CA LEU A 71 10.14 -9.20 -11.58
C LEU A 71 11.64 -9.31 -11.29
N THR A 72 12.45 -8.48 -11.95
CA THR A 72 13.91 -8.58 -11.93
C THR A 72 14.48 -8.10 -10.60
N LEU A 73 15.22 -8.97 -9.91
CA LEU A 73 15.98 -8.64 -8.71
C LEU A 73 17.45 -8.35 -9.08
N SER A 74 17.81 -7.07 -9.09
CA SER A 74 19.21 -6.66 -9.15
C SER A 74 19.91 -6.88 -7.80
N GLU A 75 21.23 -6.88 -7.79
CA GLU A 75 22.04 -6.92 -6.55
C GLU A 75 21.62 -5.80 -5.59
N LYS A 76 21.35 -4.60 -6.11
CA LYS A 76 20.84 -3.48 -5.33
C LYS A 76 19.48 -3.80 -4.72
N ALA A 77 18.55 -4.42 -5.46
CA ALA A 77 17.24 -4.80 -4.95
C ALA A 77 17.35 -5.84 -3.82
N ILE A 78 18.26 -6.81 -3.96
CA ILE A 78 18.55 -7.81 -2.90
C ILE A 78 19.09 -7.12 -1.64
N ALA A 79 20.05 -6.19 -1.80
CA ALA A 79 20.58 -5.43 -0.68
C ALA A 79 19.48 -4.60 0.01
N THR A 80 18.63 -3.92 -0.76
CA THR A 80 17.50 -3.12 -0.24
C THR A 80 16.49 -3.97 0.52
N MET A 81 16.19 -5.21 0.10
CA MET A 81 15.35 -6.13 0.87
C MET A 81 15.92 -6.43 2.27
N ALA A 82 17.23 -6.68 2.37
CA ALA A 82 17.89 -6.93 3.65
C ALA A 82 17.88 -5.67 4.54
N GLU A 83 18.19 -4.50 3.97
CA GLU A 83 18.11 -3.20 4.66
C GLU A 83 16.68 -2.91 5.15
N GLY A 84 15.66 -3.23 4.36
CA GLY A 84 14.25 -3.08 4.75
C GLY A 84 13.90 -3.90 5.99
N LEU A 85 14.39 -5.13 6.11
CA LEU A 85 14.19 -5.95 7.30
C LEU A 85 14.89 -5.37 8.53
N GLU A 86 16.09 -4.82 8.39
CA GLU A 86 16.83 -4.17 9.48
C GLU A 86 16.10 -2.89 9.93
N GLN A 87 15.55 -2.13 8.99
CA GLN A 87 14.71 -0.97 9.30
C GLN A 87 13.45 -1.40 10.07
N ILE A 88 12.74 -2.44 9.61
CA ILE A 88 11.57 -2.98 10.33
C ILE A 88 11.97 -3.48 11.73
N ALA A 89 13.12 -4.11 11.90
CA ALA A 89 13.62 -4.54 13.20
C ALA A 89 13.82 -3.36 14.17
N SER A 90 14.26 -2.22 13.65
CA SER A 90 14.51 -1.00 14.44
C SER A 90 13.23 -0.25 14.87
N LEU A 91 12.08 -0.51 14.21
CA LEU A 91 10.82 0.15 14.54
C LEU A 91 10.35 -0.24 15.95
N PRO A 92 9.64 0.65 16.66
CA PRO A 92 8.95 0.31 17.89
C PRO A 92 7.99 -0.87 17.68
N ASP A 93 7.97 -1.78 18.65
CA ASP A 93 7.03 -2.90 18.64
C ASP A 93 5.68 -2.44 19.21
N PRO A 94 4.60 -2.47 18.44
CA PRO A 94 3.32 -1.98 18.92
C PRO A 94 2.56 -2.99 19.79
N ILE A 95 3.00 -4.27 19.82
CA ILE A 95 2.25 -5.34 20.49
C ILE A 95 2.41 -5.28 22.00
N GLY A 96 1.26 -5.34 22.68
CA GLY A 96 1.21 -5.30 24.15
C GLY A 96 1.09 -3.90 24.73
N GLU A 97 1.19 -2.84 23.92
CA GLU A 97 0.96 -1.47 24.38
C GLU A 97 -0.47 -1.33 24.94
N ILE A 98 -0.57 -0.79 26.17
CA ILE A 98 -1.87 -0.50 26.80
C ILE A 98 -2.07 1.00 26.79
N SER A 99 -3.17 1.45 26.21
CA SER A 99 -3.57 2.84 26.10
C SER A 99 -4.91 3.13 26.78
N ASN A 100 -5.17 4.41 27.09
CA ASN A 100 -6.45 4.89 27.60
C ASN A 100 -6.95 4.21 28.89
N MET A 101 -6.08 3.70 29.74
CA MET A 101 -6.44 3.09 31.01
C MET A 101 -7.06 4.12 31.94
N LYS A 102 -8.33 3.91 32.35
CA LYS A 102 -9.11 4.83 33.19
C LYS A 102 -9.96 4.08 34.21
N TYR A 103 -10.05 4.62 35.42
CA TYR A 103 -11.06 4.18 36.40
C TYR A 103 -12.47 4.45 35.91
N ARG A 104 -13.39 3.52 36.22
CA ARG A 104 -14.82 3.68 35.99
C ARG A 104 -15.55 3.87 37.32
N PRO A 105 -16.76 4.42 37.31
CA PRO A 105 -17.55 4.60 38.54
C PRO A 105 -17.76 3.31 39.34
N SER A 106 -17.74 2.16 38.68
CA SER A 106 -17.85 0.83 39.30
C SER A 106 -16.58 0.37 40.03
N GLY A 107 -15.47 1.12 39.97
CA GLY A 107 -14.18 0.76 40.59
C GLY A 107 -13.20 0.05 39.65
N ILE A 108 -13.67 -0.55 38.56
CA ILE A 108 -12.78 -1.22 37.60
C ILE A 108 -11.95 -0.20 36.80
N GLN A 109 -10.76 -0.63 36.34
CA GLN A 109 -9.97 0.09 35.34
C GLN A 109 -10.22 -0.55 33.96
N VAL A 110 -10.44 0.27 32.95
CA VAL A 110 -10.64 -0.17 31.56
C VAL A 110 -9.66 0.56 30.65
N GLY A 111 -8.94 -0.19 29.84
CA GLY A 111 -8.02 0.30 28.82
C GLY A 111 -8.10 -0.53 27.55
N GLN A 112 -7.24 -0.20 26.58
CA GLN A 112 -7.13 -0.95 25.32
C GLN A 112 -5.70 -1.43 25.15
N MET A 113 -5.55 -2.71 24.79
CA MET A 113 -4.25 -3.33 24.49
C MET A 113 -4.15 -3.63 23.00
N ARG A 114 -3.03 -3.27 22.40
CA ARG A 114 -2.74 -3.57 20.99
C ARG A 114 -2.31 -5.03 20.84
N VAL A 115 -2.95 -5.71 19.90
CA VAL A 115 -2.72 -7.14 19.62
C VAL A 115 -2.62 -7.39 18.11
N PRO A 116 -1.93 -8.46 17.64
CA PRO A 116 -1.92 -8.85 16.23
C PRO A 116 -3.32 -9.08 15.68
N LEU A 117 -3.50 -8.88 14.37
CA LEU A 117 -4.73 -9.29 13.67
C LEU A 117 -4.90 -10.82 13.68
N GLY A 118 -3.80 -11.57 13.57
CA GLY A 118 -3.80 -13.03 13.57
C GLY A 118 -3.09 -13.65 12.38
N VAL A 119 -3.81 -14.15 11.38
CA VAL A 119 -3.27 -14.69 10.13
C VAL A 119 -3.63 -13.77 8.99
N ILE A 120 -2.62 -13.29 8.26
CA ILE A 120 -2.77 -12.37 7.13
C ILE A 120 -2.48 -13.13 5.83
N GLY A 121 -3.45 -13.22 4.94
CA GLY A 121 -3.25 -13.71 3.58
C GLY A 121 -2.81 -12.57 2.67
N ILE A 122 -1.71 -12.73 1.95
CA ILE A 122 -1.20 -11.70 1.03
C ILE A 122 -1.10 -12.27 -0.37
N ILE A 123 -1.79 -11.65 -1.33
CA ILE A 123 -1.85 -12.08 -2.72
C ILE A 123 -1.19 -11.00 -3.57
N TYR A 124 -0.09 -11.34 -4.27
CA TYR A 124 0.71 -10.37 -5.00
C TYR A 124 1.21 -10.89 -6.35
N GLU A 125 1.55 -9.98 -7.26
CA GLU A 125 1.99 -10.27 -8.64
C GLU A 125 3.39 -9.69 -8.87
N ALA A 126 4.21 -10.39 -9.67
CA ALA A 126 5.48 -9.96 -10.28
C ALA A 126 6.40 -9.09 -9.39
N ARG A 127 6.45 -9.34 -8.08
CA ARG A 127 7.24 -8.54 -7.12
C ARG A 127 7.85 -9.43 -6.04
N PRO A 128 8.98 -10.11 -6.29
CA PRO A 128 9.59 -11.01 -5.32
C PRO A 128 9.96 -10.32 -3.99
N ASN A 129 10.31 -9.04 -4.01
CA ASN A 129 10.59 -8.26 -2.80
C ASN A 129 9.41 -8.22 -1.82
N VAL A 130 8.17 -8.24 -2.31
CA VAL A 130 6.95 -8.23 -1.46
C VAL A 130 6.94 -9.45 -0.53
N THR A 131 7.53 -10.58 -0.94
CA THR A 131 7.67 -11.76 -0.07
C THR A 131 8.38 -11.42 1.23
N VAL A 132 9.46 -10.64 1.14
CA VAL A 132 10.30 -10.26 2.29
C VAL A 132 9.67 -9.13 3.09
N ASP A 133 9.19 -8.09 2.40
CA ASP A 133 8.57 -6.93 3.03
C ASP A 133 7.34 -7.34 3.84
N ALA A 134 6.47 -8.16 3.23
CA ALA A 134 5.28 -8.68 3.87
C ALA A 134 5.59 -9.61 5.06
N ALA A 135 6.56 -10.53 4.89
CA ALA A 135 7.01 -11.40 5.97
C ALA A 135 7.56 -10.57 7.14
N GLY A 136 8.41 -9.57 6.86
CA GLY A 136 9.01 -8.71 7.87
C GLY A 136 7.98 -7.96 8.70
N LEU A 137 7.04 -7.30 8.04
CA LEU A 137 5.96 -6.56 8.71
C LEU A 137 5.05 -7.48 9.54
N CYS A 138 4.71 -8.68 9.02
CA CYS A 138 3.90 -9.65 9.75
C CYS A 138 4.65 -10.20 10.98
N ILE A 139 5.93 -10.54 10.87
CA ILE A 139 6.76 -10.98 12.00
C ILE A 139 6.82 -9.90 13.07
N LYS A 140 7.15 -8.66 12.70
CA LYS A 140 7.28 -7.55 13.66
C LYS A 140 5.97 -7.24 14.37
N SER A 141 4.84 -7.26 13.66
CA SER A 141 3.50 -7.06 14.21
C SER A 141 2.90 -8.30 14.90
N GLY A 142 3.68 -9.37 15.06
CA GLY A 142 3.26 -10.58 15.78
C GLY A 142 2.21 -11.43 15.06
N ASN A 143 2.04 -11.25 13.75
CA ASN A 143 1.12 -12.02 12.91
C ASN A 143 1.81 -13.24 12.30
N ALA A 144 1.01 -14.27 11.95
CA ALA A 144 1.40 -15.22 10.93
C ALA A 144 0.89 -14.77 9.56
N THR A 145 1.50 -15.27 8.48
CA THR A 145 1.09 -14.92 7.12
C THR A 145 1.15 -16.09 6.16
N ILE A 146 0.19 -16.11 5.21
CA ILE A 146 0.17 -17.00 4.05
C ILE A 146 0.35 -16.12 2.81
N LEU A 147 1.49 -16.29 2.14
CA LEU A 147 1.92 -15.53 0.98
C LEU A 147 1.60 -16.28 -0.31
N ARG A 148 0.83 -15.69 -1.20
CA ARG A 148 0.54 -16.23 -2.53
C ARG A 148 1.08 -15.27 -3.58
N GLY A 149 2.31 -15.48 -4.01
CA GLY A 149 2.95 -14.76 -5.11
C GLY A 149 2.47 -15.24 -6.48
N GLY A 150 2.65 -14.42 -7.50
CA GLY A 150 2.39 -14.77 -8.89
C GLY A 150 3.24 -15.96 -9.35
N SER A 151 2.74 -16.69 -10.34
CA SER A 151 3.43 -17.86 -10.91
C SER A 151 4.76 -17.51 -11.58
N GLU A 152 4.89 -16.26 -12.03
CA GLU A 152 6.06 -15.71 -12.69
C GLU A 152 7.27 -15.53 -11.76
N ALA A 153 7.09 -15.58 -10.44
CA ALA A 153 8.14 -15.40 -9.43
C ALA A 153 8.33 -16.65 -8.55
N ILE A 154 7.86 -17.81 -8.98
CA ILE A 154 7.77 -19.01 -8.11
C ILE A 154 9.12 -19.47 -7.57
N HIS A 155 10.17 -19.48 -8.40
CA HIS A 155 11.51 -19.94 -7.98
C HIS A 155 12.13 -18.97 -6.96
N CYS A 156 12.02 -17.68 -7.20
CA CYS A 156 12.52 -16.68 -6.30
C CYS A 156 11.74 -16.68 -4.97
N ASN A 157 10.41 -16.74 -5.01
CA ASN A 157 9.58 -16.80 -3.81
C ASN A 157 9.89 -18.02 -2.95
N GLN A 158 10.10 -19.20 -3.55
CA GLN A 158 10.48 -20.41 -2.83
C GLN A 158 11.89 -20.32 -2.22
N ALA A 159 12.83 -19.67 -2.92
CA ALA A 159 14.16 -19.43 -2.37
C ALA A 159 14.10 -18.51 -1.15
N LEU A 160 13.38 -17.40 -1.25
CA LEU A 160 13.15 -16.46 -0.14
C LEU A 160 12.44 -17.13 1.04
N ALA A 161 11.43 -18.00 0.78
CA ALA A 161 10.73 -18.74 1.82
C ALA A 161 11.67 -19.55 2.72
N LYS A 162 12.68 -20.20 2.11
CA LYS A 162 13.66 -20.99 2.86
C LYS A 162 14.47 -20.11 3.82
N LEU A 163 14.93 -18.95 3.36
CA LEU A 163 15.70 -18.01 4.18
C LEU A 163 14.87 -17.43 5.31
N VAL A 164 13.59 -17.13 5.05
CA VAL A 164 12.66 -16.65 6.08
C VAL A 164 12.42 -17.72 7.15
N LYS A 165 12.19 -18.98 6.75
CA LYS A 165 12.03 -20.12 7.68
C LYS A 165 13.30 -20.36 8.51
N GLU A 166 14.49 -20.26 7.90
CA GLU A 166 15.77 -20.35 8.59
C GLU A 166 15.91 -19.28 9.68
N GLY A 167 15.63 -18.02 9.35
CA GLY A 167 15.71 -16.91 10.30
C GLY A 167 14.72 -17.02 11.46
N LEU A 168 13.48 -17.43 11.18
CA LEU A 168 12.47 -17.69 12.22
C LEU A 168 12.93 -18.79 13.18
N ALA A 169 13.38 -19.93 12.65
CA ALA A 169 13.88 -21.06 13.45
C ALA A 169 15.11 -20.67 14.29
N GLY A 170 16.04 -19.90 13.70
CA GLY A 170 17.22 -19.39 14.39
C GLY A 170 16.93 -18.41 15.53
N ALA A 171 15.75 -17.79 15.52
CA ALA A 171 15.26 -16.92 16.59
C ALA A 171 14.33 -17.65 17.58
N GLY A 172 14.12 -18.97 17.42
CA GLY A 172 13.21 -19.75 18.26
C GLY A 172 11.72 -19.49 17.98
N LEU A 173 11.39 -18.87 16.84
CA LEU A 173 10.03 -18.64 16.39
C LEU A 173 9.52 -19.75 15.47
N PRO A 174 8.20 -20.00 15.37
CA PRO A 174 7.68 -21.05 14.52
C PRO A 174 7.98 -20.76 13.04
N ALA A 175 8.61 -21.69 12.34
CA ALA A 175 8.91 -21.59 10.92
C ALA A 175 7.65 -21.43 10.07
N ASP A 176 6.50 -21.95 10.54
CA ASP A 176 5.20 -21.83 9.89
C ASP A 176 4.51 -20.48 10.12
N ALA A 177 5.16 -19.53 10.83
CA ALA A 177 4.66 -18.15 10.93
C ALA A 177 4.63 -17.44 9.58
N VAL A 178 5.50 -17.83 8.65
CA VAL A 178 5.50 -17.36 7.26
C VAL A 178 5.44 -18.55 6.33
N GLN A 179 4.34 -18.69 5.62
CA GLN A 179 4.13 -19.76 4.66
C GLN A 179 3.94 -19.19 3.26
N ILE A 180 4.55 -19.85 2.27
CA ILE A 180 4.39 -19.50 0.85
C ILE A 180 3.64 -20.63 0.18
N VAL A 181 2.60 -20.27 -0.57
CA VAL A 181 1.84 -21.23 -1.41
C VAL A 181 2.75 -21.68 -2.55
N GLU A 182 3.11 -22.96 -2.55
CA GLU A 182 4.12 -23.53 -3.45
C GLU A 182 3.54 -23.92 -4.82
N THR A 183 2.21 -23.92 -4.97
CA THR A 183 1.55 -24.23 -6.24
C THR A 183 1.23 -22.98 -7.04
N THR A 184 1.34 -23.10 -8.37
CA THR A 184 0.92 -22.06 -9.32
C THR A 184 -0.56 -22.13 -9.65
N ASP A 185 -1.30 -23.13 -9.17
CA ASP A 185 -2.72 -23.30 -9.41
C ASP A 185 -3.52 -22.11 -8.87
N ARG A 186 -4.32 -21.47 -9.74
CA ARG A 186 -5.19 -20.35 -9.40
C ARG A 186 -6.31 -20.72 -8.41
N ALA A 187 -6.66 -22.01 -8.30
CA ALA A 187 -7.63 -22.49 -7.33
C ALA A 187 -7.16 -22.24 -5.88
N ALA A 188 -5.84 -22.20 -5.63
CA ALA A 188 -5.29 -21.86 -4.33
C ALA A 188 -5.64 -20.43 -3.88
N VAL A 189 -5.76 -19.47 -4.81
CA VAL A 189 -6.25 -18.11 -4.51
C VAL A 189 -7.69 -18.16 -4.04
N GLY A 190 -8.56 -18.88 -4.77
CA GLY A 190 -9.97 -19.05 -4.39
C GLY A 190 -10.14 -19.71 -3.02
N ALA A 191 -9.32 -20.72 -2.72
CA ALA A 191 -9.32 -21.37 -1.40
C ALA A 191 -8.87 -20.40 -0.31
N LEU A 192 -7.77 -19.63 -0.53
CA LEU A 192 -7.21 -18.69 0.46
C LEU A 192 -8.23 -17.64 0.90
N ILE A 193 -8.97 -17.06 -0.05
CA ILE A 193 -9.96 -16.01 0.24
C ILE A 193 -11.30 -16.55 0.77
N ALA A 194 -11.48 -17.88 0.78
CA ALA A 194 -12.73 -18.54 1.21
C ALA A 194 -12.61 -19.28 2.55
N MET A 195 -11.50 -19.08 3.30
CA MET A 195 -11.28 -19.80 4.58
C MET A 195 -11.15 -18.85 5.80
N PRO A 196 -12.26 -18.15 6.17
CA PRO A 196 -12.26 -17.20 7.29
C PRO A 196 -11.98 -17.86 8.65
N GLU A 197 -12.10 -19.17 8.77
CA GLU A 197 -11.73 -19.93 9.96
C GLU A 197 -10.21 -19.94 10.25
N PHE A 198 -9.39 -19.73 9.21
CA PHE A 198 -7.92 -19.73 9.33
C PHE A 198 -7.28 -18.37 9.03
N VAL A 199 -7.90 -17.53 8.20
CA VAL A 199 -7.35 -16.25 7.76
C VAL A 199 -8.23 -15.11 8.24
N ASP A 200 -7.62 -14.11 8.88
CA ASP A 200 -8.35 -12.99 9.48
C ASP A 200 -8.51 -11.82 8.51
N VAL A 201 -7.50 -11.58 7.65
CA VAL A 201 -7.46 -10.47 6.69
C VAL A 201 -6.72 -10.88 5.43
N ILE A 202 -7.18 -10.41 4.27
CA ILE A 202 -6.48 -10.50 2.98
C ILE A 202 -5.94 -9.12 2.60
N VAL A 203 -4.69 -9.08 2.13
CA VAL A 203 -4.07 -7.87 1.54
C VAL A 203 -3.72 -8.17 0.08
N PRO A 204 -4.49 -7.67 -0.89
CA PRO A 204 -4.17 -7.81 -2.30
C PRO A 204 -3.12 -6.79 -2.75
N ARG A 205 -2.15 -7.24 -3.57
CA ARG A 205 -1.07 -6.44 -4.15
C ARG A 205 -0.91 -6.76 -5.64
N GLY A 206 -1.87 -6.37 -6.45
CA GLY A 206 -1.90 -6.66 -7.88
C GLY A 206 -2.70 -5.64 -8.67
N GLY A 207 -2.95 -5.92 -9.94
CA GLY A 207 -3.74 -5.05 -10.82
C GLY A 207 -5.23 -5.02 -10.46
N LYS A 208 -5.94 -4.02 -11.01
CA LYS A 208 -7.37 -3.75 -10.76
C LYS A 208 -8.24 -4.99 -10.93
N SER A 209 -8.05 -5.75 -12.01
CA SER A 209 -8.84 -6.96 -12.31
C SER A 209 -8.72 -8.05 -11.23
N LEU A 210 -7.52 -8.22 -10.64
CA LEU A 210 -7.33 -9.13 -9.52
C LEU A 210 -8.10 -8.65 -8.30
N ILE A 211 -7.98 -7.37 -7.96
CA ILE A 211 -8.61 -6.80 -6.76
C ILE A 211 -10.14 -6.87 -6.89
N GLU A 212 -10.71 -6.50 -8.04
CA GLU A 212 -12.15 -6.61 -8.32
C GLU A 212 -12.67 -8.04 -8.15
N ARG A 213 -11.95 -9.03 -8.67
CA ARG A 213 -12.28 -10.44 -8.48
C ARG A 213 -12.27 -10.82 -7.01
N LEU A 214 -11.21 -10.45 -6.28
CA LEU A 214 -11.10 -10.76 -4.85
C LEU A 214 -12.21 -10.09 -4.04
N MET A 215 -12.56 -8.83 -4.33
CA MET A 215 -13.67 -8.13 -3.70
C MET A 215 -15.01 -8.83 -3.88
N LYS A 216 -15.23 -9.44 -5.04
CA LYS A 216 -16.48 -10.17 -5.34
C LYS A 216 -16.54 -11.56 -4.70
N GLU A 217 -15.41 -12.25 -4.58
CA GLU A 217 -15.36 -13.67 -4.21
C GLU A 217 -14.95 -13.91 -2.75
N SER A 218 -14.28 -12.93 -2.10
CA SER A 218 -13.71 -13.14 -0.76
C SER A 218 -14.78 -13.23 0.33
N LYS A 219 -14.59 -14.22 1.21
CA LYS A 219 -15.31 -14.34 2.49
C LYS A 219 -14.50 -13.80 3.68
N VAL A 220 -13.24 -13.45 3.44
CA VAL A 220 -12.33 -12.88 4.42
C VAL A 220 -12.27 -11.35 4.21
N PRO A 221 -12.31 -10.52 5.26
CA PRO A 221 -12.12 -9.08 5.16
C PRO A 221 -10.82 -8.72 4.43
N MET A 222 -10.79 -7.57 3.76
CA MET A 222 -9.61 -7.12 3.02
C MET A 222 -9.15 -5.74 3.45
N ILE A 223 -7.83 -5.51 3.41
CA ILE A 223 -7.20 -4.19 3.45
C ILE A 223 -6.75 -3.90 2.01
N LYS A 224 -7.40 -2.94 1.34
CA LYS A 224 -7.22 -2.73 -0.10
C LYS A 224 -7.44 -1.29 -0.54
N HIS A 225 -6.97 -0.99 -1.75
CA HIS A 225 -7.52 0.05 -2.64
C HIS A 225 -7.71 -0.59 -4.03
N LEU A 226 -8.62 -0.04 -4.81
CA LEU A 226 -8.89 -0.54 -6.16
C LEU A 226 -8.02 0.18 -7.19
N ASP A 227 -8.03 1.51 -7.14
CA ASP A 227 -7.28 2.42 -7.99
C ASP A 227 -6.84 3.68 -7.23
N GLY A 228 -5.94 4.45 -7.82
CA GLY A 228 -5.37 5.68 -7.26
C GLY A 228 -5.68 6.88 -8.14
N ILE A 229 -6.95 7.34 -8.21
CA ILE A 229 -7.32 8.56 -8.92
C ILE A 229 -7.10 9.76 -8.00
N CYS A 230 -5.86 10.26 -8.00
CA CYS A 230 -5.44 11.33 -7.11
C CYS A 230 -5.56 12.71 -7.79
N HIS A 231 -5.94 13.73 -7.01
CA HIS A 231 -6.10 15.09 -7.50
C HIS A 231 -5.10 16.05 -6.85
N VAL A 232 -4.70 17.06 -7.61
CA VAL A 232 -4.11 18.29 -7.07
C VAL A 232 -4.98 19.45 -7.52
N TYR A 233 -5.44 20.23 -6.56
CA TYR A 233 -6.20 21.46 -6.81
C TYR A 233 -5.33 22.68 -6.54
N ILE A 234 -5.16 23.54 -7.55
CA ILE A 234 -4.50 24.85 -7.44
C ILE A 234 -5.58 25.87 -7.18
N ASP A 235 -5.66 26.36 -5.94
CA ASP A 235 -6.65 27.31 -5.46
C ASP A 235 -6.37 28.74 -5.97
N ASP A 236 -7.38 29.62 -5.91
CA ASP A 236 -7.26 31.03 -6.34
C ASP A 236 -6.30 31.86 -5.46
N LYS A 237 -5.94 31.36 -4.29
CA LYS A 237 -4.95 31.92 -3.36
C LYS A 237 -3.65 31.10 -3.31
N ALA A 238 -3.36 30.32 -4.35
CA ALA A 238 -2.15 29.53 -4.40
C ALA A 238 -0.90 30.42 -4.62
N ASP A 239 0.18 30.08 -3.95
CA ASP A 239 1.51 30.56 -4.34
C ASP A 239 2.00 29.77 -5.56
N ILE A 240 2.19 30.46 -6.69
CA ILE A 240 2.61 29.87 -7.95
C ILE A 240 3.98 29.20 -7.80
N ALA A 241 4.87 29.75 -6.98
CA ALA A 241 6.20 29.17 -6.75
C ALA A 241 6.10 27.78 -6.06
N LYS A 242 5.02 27.50 -5.33
CA LYS A 242 4.72 26.17 -4.78
C LYS A 242 3.90 25.31 -5.74
N ALA A 243 2.96 25.92 -6.47
CA ALA A 243 2.04 25.21 -7.36
C ALA A 243 2.77 24.46 -8.48
N LEU A 244 3.75 25.09 -9.12
CA LEU A 244 4.49 24.49 -10.23
C LEU A 244 5.27 23.23 -9.80
N PRO A 245 6.20 23.27 -8.83
CA PRO A 245 6.98 22.09 -8.46
C PRO A 245 6.12 20.98 -7.82
N VAL A 246 5.09 21.32 -7.03
CA VAL A 246 4.20 20.33 -6.41
C VAL A 246 3.43 19.58 -7.49
N SER A 247 2.79 20.27 -8.44
CA SER A 247 2.01 19.64 -9.51
C SER A 247 2.89 18.83 -10.45
N TYR A 248 4.06 19.36 -10.82
CA TYR A 248 5.03 18.64 -11.64
C TYR A 248 5.51 17.35 -10.96
N ASN A 249 5.91 17.43 -9.69
CA ASN A 249 6.34 16.26 -8.91
C ASN A 249 5.22 15.26 -8.74
N ALA A 250 4.00 15.70 -8.44
CA ALA A 250 2.84 14.83 -8.24
C ALA A 250 2.56 13.95 -9.46
N LYS A 251 2.81 14.44 -10.69
CA LYS A 251 2.65 13.64 -11.92
C LYS A 251 3.95 12.98 -12.37
N CYS A 252 5.03 13.73 -12.46
CA CYS A 252 6.22 13.31 -13.22
C CYS A 252 7.29 12.59 -12.41
N HIS A 253 7.18 12.54 -11.08
CA HIS A 253 8.14 11.81 -10.25
C HIS A 253 8.12 10.30 -10.56
N ARG A 254 6.92 9.70 -10.70
CA ARG A 254 6.75 8.30 -11.09
C ARG A 254 5.32 8.06 -11.55
N TYR A 255 5.10 7.64 -12.80
CA TYR A 255 3.76 7.46 -13.37
C TYR A 255 3.01 6.25 -12.80
N GLY A 256 3.67 5.11 -12.68
CA GLY A 256 3.05 3.82 -12.36
C GLY A 256 2.83 3.55 -10.86
N THR A 257 2.39 4.55 -10.10
CA THR A 257 2.12 4.44 -8.66
C THR A 257 0.77 5.03 -8.29
N CYS A 258 0.06 4.41 -7.35
CA CYS A 258 -1.30 4.75 -6.97
C CYS A 258 -1.49 6.15 -6.34
N ASN A 259 -0.40 6.80 -5.90
CA ASN A 259 -0.42 8.17 -5.37
C ASN A 259 0.04 9.22 -6.40
N THR A 260 0.19 8.82 -7.68
CA THR A 260 0.46 9.75 -8.79
C THR A 260 -0.78 10.59 -9.06
N MET A 261 -0.61 11.89 -9.30
CA MET A 261 -1.71 12.75 -9.72
C MET A 261 -2.25 12.31 -11.08
N GLU A 262 -3.54 12.05 -11.16
CA GLU A 262 -4.23 11.70 -12.42
C GLU A 262 -5.14 12.83 -12.91
N THR A 263 -5.55 13.73 -12.01
CA THR A 263 -6.33 14.91 -12.37
C THR A 263 -5.75 16.17 -11.70
N LEU A 264 -5.53 17.21 -12.51
CA LEU A 264 -5.20 18.56 -12.08
C LEU A 264 -6.43 19.44 -12.17
N LEU A 265 -6.84 20.00 -11.04
CA LEU A 265 -7.87 21.03 -10.96
C LEU A 265 -7.20 22.39 -10.75
N ILE A 266 -7.72 23.43 -11.37
CA ILE A 266 -7.19 24.78 -11.20
C ILE A 266 -8.31 25.81 -11.14
N ALA A 267 -8.21 26.75 -10.18
CA ALA A 267 -9.11 27.88 -10.08
C ALA A 267 -9.02 28.75 -11.34
N ARG A 268 -10.19 29.13 -11.88
CA ARG A 268 -10.34 29.89 -13.14
C ARG A 268 -9.50 31.17 -13.15
N SER A 269 -9.38 31.85 -12.01
CA SER A 269 -8.59 33.09 -11.88
C SER A 269 -7.11 32.92 -12.15
N LEU A 270 -6.55 31.72 -11.92
CA LEU A 270 -5.13 31.41 -12.11
C LEU A 270 -4.86 30.59 -13.40
N ALA A 271 -5.89 30.02 -14.01
CA ALA A 271 -5.72 29.07 -15.11
C ALA A 271 -4.90 29.64 -16.28
N ALA A 272 -5.20 30.87 -16.73
CA ALA A 272 -4.49 31.50 -17.85
C ALA A 272 -3.02 31.79 -17.56
N THR A 273 -2.63 31.93 -16.28
CA THR A 273 -1.24 32.22 -15.88
C THR A 273 -0.47 30.92 -15.61
N VAL A 274 -1.08 29.97 -14.92
CA VAL A 274 -0.35 28.80 -14.38
C VAL A 274 -0.32 27.63 -15.38
N LEU A 275 -1.42 27.38 -16.12
CA LEU A 275 -1.47 26.23 -17.04
C LEU A 275 -0.40 26.29 -18.14
N PRO A 276 -0.09 27.45 -18.79
CA PRO A 276 0.97 27.51 -19.78
C PRO A 276 2.36 27.20 -19.20
N GLU A 277 2.64 27.59 -17.96
CA GLU A 277 3.92 27.29 -17.30
C GLU A 277 4.03 25.80 -16.93
N LEU A 278 2.95 25.20 -16.41
CA LEU A 278 2.91 23.76 -16.17
C LEU A 278 3.04 22.95 -17.47
N ALA A 279 2.38 23.39 -18.54
CA ALA A 279 2.45 22.71 -19.83
C ALA A 279 3.89 22.67 -20.37
N LYS A 280 4.71 23.74 -20.19
CA LYS A 280 6.14 23.72 -20.53
C LYS A 280 6.89 22.62 -19.77
N LEU A 281 6.65 22.50 -18.46
CA LEU A 281 7.27 21.47 -17.63
C LEU A 281 6.82 20.06 -18.03
N PHE A 282 5.54 19.87 -18.30
CA PHE A 282 4.99 18.56 -18.73
C PHE A 282 5.47 18.18 -20.14
N ALA A 283 5.73 19.14 -21.02
CA ALA A 283 6.28 18.89 -22.36
C ALA A 283 7.66 18.21 -22.31
N GLU A 284 8.51 18.54 -21.33
CA GLU A 284 9.81 17.90 -21.13
C GLU A 284 9.69 16.37 -20.90
N LYS A 285 8.57 15.93 -20.41
CA LYS A 285 8.24 14.52 -20.13
C LYS A 285 7.22 13.94 -21.10
N GLN A 286 6.85 14.69 -22.15
CA GLN A 286 5.87 14.28 -23.16
C GLN A 286 4.52 13.87 -22.57
N VAL A 287 4.07 14.52 -21.49
CA VAL A 287 2.81 14.22 -20.85
C VAL A 287 1.66 14.64 -21.76
N GLU A 288 0.74 13.72 -22.07
CA GLU A 288 -0.53 14.01 -22.73
C GLU A 288 -1.48 14.70 -21.74
N LEU A 289 -2.01 15.87 -22.12
CA LEU A 289 -2.98 16.62 -21.34
C LEU A 289 -4.38 16.42 -21.90
N ARG A 290 -5.26 15.78 -21.13
CA ARG A 290 -6.68 15.60 -21.45
C ARG A 290 -7.49 16.68 -20.75
N CYS A 291 -7.95 17.65 -21.53
CA CYS A 291 -8.38 18.94 -21.07
C CYS A 291 -9.88 19.16 -21.21
N ASP A 292 -10.50 19.82 -20.20
CA ASP A 292 -11.84 20.35 -20.35
C ASP A 292 -11.88 21.50 -21.41
N PRO A 293 -13.05 21.95 -21.85
CA PRO A 293 -13.15 22.98 -22.92
C PRO A 293 -12.45 24.31 -22.59
N GLU A 294 -12.32 24.68 -21.31
CA GLU A 294 -11.67 25.92 -20.91
C GLU A 294 -10.15 25.79 -20.92
N SER A 295 -9.60 24.73 -20.36
CA SER A 295 -8.16 24.45 -20.40
C SER A 295 -7.67 24.16 -21.81
N LEU A 296 -8.46 23.52 -22.69
CA LEU A 296 -8.16 23.35 -24.11
C LEU A 296 -7.88 24.67 -24.82
N LYS A 297 -8.68 25.72 -24.56
CA LYS A 297 -8.49 27.05 -25.15
C LYS A 297 -7.23 27.72 -24.64
N ILE A 298 -6.97 27.60 -23.33
CA ILE A 298 -5.78 28.20 -22.68
C ILE A 298 -4.50 27.56 -23.21
N LEU A 299 -4.52 26.24 -23.42
CA LEU A 299 -3.36 25.45 -23.84
C LEU A 299 -3.28 25.25 -25.36
N ALA A 300 -4.05 26.01 -26.14
CA ALA A 300 -4.01 25.91 -27.60
C ALA A 300 -2.56 26.03 -28.11
N GLY A 301 -2.09 25.01 -28.86
CA GLY A 301 -0.70 24.92 -29.35
C GLY A 301 0.22 23.99 -28.54
N TYR A 302 -0.23 23.43 -27.43
CA TYR A 302 0.51 22.35 -26.77
C TYR A 302 0.49 21.07 -27.63
N ALA A 303 1.64 20.40 -27.80
CA ALA A 303 1.79 19.31 -28.77
C ALA A 303 1.00 18.05 -28.43
N HIS A 304 0.77 17.77 -27.15
CA HIS A 304 0.11 16.55 -26.65
C HIS A 304 -1.21 16.87 -25.95
N LEU A 305 -2.11 17.58 -26.68
CA LEU A 305 -3.38 18.07 -26.16
C LEU A 305 -4.55 17.26 -26.72
N THR A 306 -5.41 16.75 -25.85
CA THR A 306 -6.61 15.99 -26.21
C THR A 306 -7.81 16.54 -25.42
N ALA A 307 -9.02 16.50 -25.99
CA ALA A 307 -10.23 16.84 -25.26
C ALA A 307 -10.55 15.73 -24.26
N ALA A 308 -10.80 16.12 -23.00
CA ALA A 308 -11.24 15.19 -21.97
C ALA A 308 -12.68 14.72 -22.23
N THR A 309 -12.93 13.49 -21.87
CA THR A 309 -14.27 12.88 -21.79
C THR A 309 -14.67 12.67 -20.33
N GLU A 310 -15.89 12.28 -20.06
CA GLU A 310 -16.35 11.97 -18.71
C GLU A 310 -15.57 10.81 -18.05
N GLU A 311 -15.08 9.86 -18.88
CA GLU A 311 -14.29 8.71 -18.41
C GLU A 311 -12.90 9.13 -17.93
N ASP A 312 -12.33 10.21 -18.47
CA ASP A 312 -11.01 10.68 -18.07
C ASP A 312 -10.97 11.10 -16.60
N TRP A 313 -12.09 11.60 -16.04
CA TRP A 313 -12.17 11.94 -14.62
C TRP A 313 -12.20 10.71 -13.69
N ARG A 314 -12.49 9.51 -14.24
CA ARG A 314 -12.57 8.24 -13.51
C ARG A 314 -11.43 7.28 -13.82
N THR A 315 -10.39 7.77 -14.51
CA THR A 315 -9.32 6.92 -15.01
C THR A 315 -8.02 7.09 -14.22
N GLU A 316 -7.50 5.99 -13.70
CA GLU A 316 -6.11 5.87 -13.28
C GLU A 316 -5.26 5.48 -14.49
N TYR A 317 -4.51 6.43 -15.05
CA TYR A 317 -3.76 6.21 -16.29
C TYR A 317 -2.50 5.36 -16.05
N LEU A 318 -1.80 5.58 -14.92
CA LEU A 318 -0.51 4.95 -14.61
C LEU A 318 0.56 5.23 -15.71
N ASP A 319 0.41 6.29 -16.45
CA ASP A 319 1.22 6.67 -17.61
C ASP A 319 1.41 8.19 -17.67
N ALA A 320 2.17 8.66 -18.66
CA ALA A 320 2.39 10.08 -18.93
C ALA A 320 1.12 10.74 -19.53
N ILE A 321 0.00 10.62 -18.86
CA ILE A 321 -1.31 11.19 -19.22
C ILE A 321 -1.88 11.87 -17.98
N LEU A 322 -2.44 13.09 -18.13
CA LEU A 322 -3.00 13.89 -17.05
C LEU A 322 -4.30 14.54 -17.49
N ALA A 323 -5.39 14.32 -16.74
CA ALA A 323 -6.62 15.07 -16.92
C ALA A 323 -6.48 16.47 -16.30
N VAL A 324 -6.98 17.51 -16.99
CA VAL A 324 -6.89 18.91 -16.55
C VAL A 324 -8.26 19.57 -16.64
N LYS A 325 -8.72 20.18 -15.54
CA LYS A 325 -10.00 20.87 -15.50
C LYS A 325 -9.89 22.23 -14.80
N VAL A 326 -10.45 23.26 -15.43
CA VAL A 326 -10.66 24.55 -14.80
C VAL A 326 -11.96 24.52 -13.98
N VAL A 327 -11.87 24.94 -12.73
CA VAL A 327 -13.00 25.01 -11.79
C VAL A 327 -13.22 26.46 -11.33
N ALA A 328 -14.44 26.81 -10.98
CA ALA A 328 -14.79 28.17 -10.59
C ALA A 328 -14.08 28.59 -9.28
N ASN A 329 -14.05 27.69 -8.30
CA ASN A 329 -13.57 27.95 -6.94
C ASN A 329 -13.33 26.62 -6.17
N VAL A 330 -13.02 26.74 -4.87
CA VAL A 330 -12.79 25.61 -3.97
C VAL A 330 -14.02 24.69 -3.82
N ASP A 331 -15.24 25.23 -3.90
CA ASP A 331 -16.47 24.44 -3.78
C ASP A 331 -16.58 23.44 -4.95
N GLU A 332 -16.44 23.93 -6.19
CA GLU A 332 -16.46 23.06 -7.37
C GLU A 332 -15.30 22.05 -7.38
N ALA A 333 -14.13 22.44 -6.86
CA ALA A 333 -13.01 21.52 -6.73
C ALA A 333 -13.32 20.37 -5.76
N ILE A 334 -13.86 20.67 -4.58
CA ILE A 334 -14.26 19.68 -3.56
C ILE A 334 -15.35 18.76 -4.11
N ASP A 335 -16.38 19.33 -4.78
CA ASP A 335 -17.45 18.55 -5.40
C ASP A 335 -16.92 17.60 -6.48
N HIS A 336 -16.00 18.07 -7.32
CA HIS A 336 -15.37 17.24 -8.34
C HIS A 336 -14.56 16.09 -7.69
N ILE A 337 -13.71 16.41 -6.71
CA ILE A 337 -12.91 15.40 -6.02
C ILE A 337 -13.80 14.36 -5.34
N ASN A 338 -14.81 14.78 -4.59
CA ASN A 338 -15.72 13.85 -3.92
C ASN A 338 -16.55 13.00 -4.89
N THR A 339 -16.71 13.44 -6.15
CA THR A 339 -17.42 12.70 -7.20
C THR A 339 -16.53 11.69 -7.91
N TYR A 340 -15.26 12.01 -8.17
CA TYR A 340 -14.40 11.28 -9.09
C TYR A 340 -13.18 10.64 -8.45
N SER A 341 -12.71 11.16 -7.30
CA SER A 341 -11.56 10.58 -6.59
C SER A 341 -11.83 9.14 -6.15
N SER A 342 -10.81 8.32 -6.23
CA SER A 342 -10.80 6.99 -5.61
C SER A 342 -10.71 7.03 -4.08
N GLN A 343 -10.72 8.21 -3.47
CA GLN A 343 -10.50 8.44 -2.04
C GLN A 343 -9.12 7.96 -1.55
N HIS A 344 -8.15 7.98 -2.44
CA HIS A 344 -6.77 7.58 -2.11
C HIS A 344 -5.99 8.77 -1.55
N THR A 345 -5.65 9.74 -2.38
CA THR A 345 -4.83 10.90 -1.98
C THR A 345 -5.18 12.13 -2.81
N ASP A 346 -5.54 13.23 -2.14
CA ASP A 346 -5.86 14.48 -2.81
C ASP A 346 -5.17 15.66 -2.10
N SER A 347 -4.76 16.67 -2.86
CA SER A 347 -3.98 17.81 -2.39
C SER A 347 -4.59 19.14 -2.86
N ILE A 348 -4.54 20.15 -1.99
CA ILE A 348 -4.80 21.55 -2.33
C ILE A 348 -3.50 22.36 -2.21
N ILE A 349 -3.32 23.30 -3.12
CA ILE A 349 -2.25 24.29 -3.04
C ILE A 349 -2.91 25.65 -2.81
N THR A 350 -2.71 26.23 -1.63
CA THR A 350 -3.33 27.47 -1.20
C THR A 350 -2.53 28.13 -0.07
N GLU A 351 -2.59 29.46 -0.01
CA GLU A 351 -2.15 30.26 1.15
C GLU A 351 -3.33 30.73 2.02
N ASP A 352 -4.58 30.42 1.60
CA ASP A 352 -5.77 30.72 2.41
C ASP A 352 -6.01 29.63 3.45
N TYR A 353 -5.88 29.99 4.72
CA TYR A 353 -6.09 29.06 5.83
C TYR A 353 -7.52 28.48 5.84
N THR A 354 -8.51 29.28 5.49
CA THR A 354 -9.92 28.84 5.51
C THR A 354 -10.16 27.77 4.44
N HIS A 355 -9.66 28.00 3.20
CA HIS A 355 -9.73 27.02 2.13
C HIS A 355 -8.97 25.73 2.46
N ALA A 356 -7.77 25.86 3.04
CA ALA A 356 -7.00 24.71 3.49
C ALA A 356 -7.77 23.84 4.51
N MET A 357 -8.32 24.48 5.55
CA MET A 357 -9.07 23.76 6.60
C MET A 357 -10.40 23.17 6.12
N ARG A 358 -11.08 23.85 5.19
CA ARG A 358 -12.26 23.29 4.52
C ARG A 358 -11.91 22.07 3.69
N PHE A 359 -10.86 22.16 2.87
CA PHE A 359 -10.40 21.06 2.02
C PHE A 359 -10.04 19.82 2.86
N LEU A 360 -9.27 19.99 3.95
CA LEU A 360 -8.92 18.91 4.88
C LEU A 360 -10.14 18.22 5.50
N ARG A 361 -11.24 18.95 5.72
CA ARG A 361 -12.44 18.42 6.36
C ARG A 361 -13.45 17.86 5.37
N GLU A 362 -13.56 18.48 4.19
CA GLU A 362 -14.66 18.22 3.23
C GLU A 362 -14.26 17.20 2.14
N VAL A 363 -12.95 17.03 1.87
CA VAL A 363 -12.45 15.97 0.98
C VAL A 363 -12.27 14.68 1.77
N ASP A 364 -12.99 13.63 1.36
CA ASP A 364 -13.02 12.35 2.08
C ASP A 364 -12.04 11.33 1.47
N SER A 365 -10.74 11.64 1.52
CA SER A 365 -9.68 10.75 1.05
C SER A 365 -8.83 10.21 2.19
N ALA A 366 -8.12 9.10 1.95
CA ALA A 366 -7.27 8.46 2.94
C ALA A 366 -6.08 9.34 3.34
N SER A 367 -5.59 10.16 2.39
CA SER A 367 -4.60 11.21 2.62
C SER A 367 -5.09 12.50 1.99
N VAL A 368 -5.21 13.56 2.77
CA VAL A 368 -5.57 14.91 2.30
C VAL A 368 -4.45 15.86 2.68
N MET A 369 -3.92 16.60 1.70
CA MET A 369 -2.70 17.37 1.85
C MET A 369 -2.93 18.86 1.56
N VAL A 370 -2.13 19.71 2.17
CA VAL A 370 -2.03 21.13 1.88
C VAL A 370 -0.59 21.45 1.50
N ASN A 371 -0.39 22.09 0.33
CA ASN A 371 0.91 22.52 -0.18
C ASN A 371 1.97 21.41 -0.27
N ALA A 372 1.54 20.18 -0.52
CA ALA A 372 2.41 19.01 -0.65
C ALA A 372 2.01 18.13 -1.83
N SER A 373 2.99 17.48 -2.44
CA SER A 373 2.77 16.53 -3.53
C SER A 373 2.06 15.27 -3.03
N THR A 374 1.11 14.74 -3.79
CA THR A 374 0.44 13.46 -3.50
C THR A 374 1.43 12.29 -3.36
N ARG A 375 2.65 12.44 -3.90
CA ARG A 375 3.73 11.47 -3.80
C ARG A 375 4.21 11.21 -2.37
N PHE A 376 3.92 12.10 -1.43
CA PHE A 376 4.21 11.90 -0.02
C PHE A 376 3.27 10.90 0.69
N ALA A 377 2.20 10.41 0.04
CA ALA A 377 1.37 9.34 0.59
C ALA A 377 2.10 7.99 0.53
N ASP A 378 3.06 7.81 1.41
CA ASP A 378 4.02 6.71 1.47
C ASP A 378 4.38 6.40 2.92
N GLY A 379 4.56 5.11 3.25
CA GLY A 379 4.81 4.69 4.63
C GLY A 379 6.13 5.22 5.21
N PHE A 380 7.18 5.38 4.40
CA PHE A 380 8.45 5.96 4.86
C PHE A 380 8.31 7.45 5.11
N GLU A 381 7.69 8.18 4.16
CA GLU A 381 7.47 9.62 4.27
C GLU A 381 6.55 9.97 5.45
N TYR A 382 5.59 9.11 5.80
CA TYR A 382 4.72 9.28 6.96
C TYR A 382 5.35 8.83 8.28
N GLY A 383 6.60 8.36 8.27
CA GLY A 383 7.31 7.91 9.47
C GLY A 383 6.85 6.53 9.99
N LEU A 384 6.13 5.75 9.17
CA LEU A 384 5.72 4.39 9.51
C LEU A 384 6.83 3.35 9.30
N GLY A 385 7.93 3.77 8.67
CA GLY A 385 9.14 2.99 8.39
C GLY A 385 8.99 1.94 7.27
N ALA A 386 7.83 1.37 7.09
CA ALA A 386 7.49 0.45 5.99
C ALA A 386 5.96 0.35 5.86
N GLU A 387 5.50 -0.09 4.70
CA GLU A 387 4.06 -0.34 4.47
C GLU A 387 3.83 -1.65 3.74
N ILE A 388 2.75 -2.36 4.08
CA ILE A 388 2.30 -3.53 3.34
C ILE A 388 1.49 -3.14 2.10
N GLY A 389 0.97 -1.94 2.08
CA GLY A 389 0.15 -1.33 1.03
C GLY A 389 -0.53 -0.08 1.54
N ILE A 390 -1.35 0.52 0.68
CA ILE A 390 -2.18 1.66 1.01
C ILE A 390 -3.64 1.21 0.98
N SER A 391 -4.47 1.70 1.90
CA SER A 391 -5.89 1.39 1.96
C SER A 391 -6.72 2.67 1.87
N ASN A 392 -7.77 2.66 1.06
CA ASN A 392 -8.79 3.71 1.06
C ASN A 392 -10.09 3.29 1.76
N ASP A 393 -10.13 2.10 2.36
CA ASP A 393 -11.24 1.65 3.19
C ASP A 393 -11.39 2.52 4.46
N LYS A 394 -12.63 2.70 4.92
CA LYS A 394 -12.92 3.46 6.14
C LYS A 394 -12.92 2.60 7.41
N LEU A 395 -13.10 1.30 7.24
CA LEU A 395 -13.07 0.34 8.34
C LEU A 395 -11.64 -0.16 8.55
N HIS A 396 -11.17 -0.14 9.80
CA HIS A 396 -9.84 -0.53 10.23
C HIS A 396 -8.75 0.46 9.75
N ALA A 397 -7.71 0.01 8.98
CA ALA A 397 -6.61 0.86 8.51
C ALA A 397 -6.98 1.66 7.27
N ARG A 398 -6.65 2.96 7.25
CA ARG A 398 -6.84 3.87 6.12
C ARG A 398 -5.56 4.64 5.84
N GLY A 399 -5.18 4.83 4.58
CA GLY A 399 -3.88 5.39 4.18
C GLY A 399 -2.79 4.33 4.08
N PRO A 400 -1.51 4.69 4.13
CA PRO A 400 -0.39 3.75 4.20
C PRO A 400 -0.50 2.83 5.41
N VAL A 401 -0.42 1.52 5.18
CA VAL A 401 -0.64 0.49 6.20
C VAL A 401 0.70 -0.04 6.69
N GLY A 402 1.20 0.54 7.76
CA GLY A 402 2.40 0.10 8.48
C GLY A 402 2.09 -0.93 9.59
N LEU A 403 3.00 -1.04 10.57
CA LEU A 403 2.89 -2.03 11.66
C LEU A 403 1.58 -1.93 12.45
N GLU A 404 1.15 -0.72 12.81
CA GLU A 404 -0.08 -0.53 13.59
C GLU A 404 -1.32 -0.98 12.80
N GLY A 405 -1.35 -0.76 11.47
CA GLY A 405 -2.42 -1.21 10.60
C GLY A 405 -2.56 -2.74 10.50
N LEU A 406 -1.53 -3.49 10.91
CA LEU A 406 -1.55 -4.96 11.01
C LEU A 406 -1.93 -5.45 12.41
N THR A 407 -2.48 -4.57 13.25
CA THR A 407 -2.89 -4.85 14.63
C THR A 407 -4.31 -4.40 14.88
N SER A 408 -4.86 -4.81 16.03
CA SER A 408 -6.16 -4.37 16.52
C SER A 408 -6.07 -4.03 18.00
N LEU A 409 -7.09 -3.39 18.54
CA LEU A 409 -7.19 -3.06 19.96
C LEU A 409 -8.25 -3.96 20.62
N LYS A 410 -7.87 -4.65 21.71
CA LYS A 410 -8.82 -5.33 22.57
C LYS A 410 -8.97 -4.60 23.91
N TYR A 411 -10.15 -4.66 24.50
CA TYR A 411 -10.31 -4.14 25.86
C TYR A 411 -9.60 -5.03 26.89
N VAL A 412 -8.95 -4.36 27.85
CA VAL A 412 -8.41 -4.98 29.06
C VAL A 412 -9.06 -4.34 30.28
N VAL A 413 -9.46 -5.17 31.23
CA VAL A 413 -10.15 -4.73 32.43
C VAL A 413 -9.40 -5.27 33.65
N LEU A 414 -9.07 -4.37 34.57
CA LEU A 414 -8.50 -4.71 35.87
C LEU A 414 -9.52 -4.39 36.96
N GLY A 415 -9.73 -5.33 37.87
CA GLY A 415 -10.64 -5.20 38.99
C GLY A 415 -10.10 -5.90 40.23
N HIS A 416 -10.76 -5.65 41.37
CA HIS A 416 -10.47 -6.23 42.67
C HIS A 416 -11.64 -7.09 43.17
N GLY A 417 -12.51 -7.56 42.28
CA GLY A 417 -13.69 -8.38 42.62
C GLY A 417 -14.99 -7.58 42.49
N GLU A 418 -14.98 -6.43 41.79
CA GLU A 418 -16.21 -5.66 41.52
C GLU A 418 -17.20 -6.51 40.70
N VAL A 419 -18.46 -6.39 41.07
CA VAL A 419 -19.60 -7.05 40.40
C VAL A 419 -20.54 -5.99 39.83
N ARG A 420 -21.20 -6.33 38.73
CA ARG A 420 -22.24 -5.46 38.18
C ARG A 420 -23.52 -5.65 38.98
N VAL A 421 -24.03 -4.55 39.56
CA VAL A 421 -25.32 -4.48 40.27
C VAL A 421 -26.41 -3.98 39.36
#